data_79ca1a5b69473b2a270a162dd1512bae
#
_entry.id   79ca1a5b69473b2a270a162dd1512bae
#
_cell.length_a   1.000
_cell.length_b   1.000
_cell.length_c   1.000
_cell.angle_alpha   90.00
_cell.angle_beta   90.00
_cell.angle_gamma   90.00
#
_symmetry.space_group_name_H-M   'P 1'
#
loop_
_entity.id
_entity.type
_entity.pdbx_description
1 polymer ?
#
loop_
_entity_poly.entity_id
_entity_poly.type
_entity_poly.pdbx_seq_one_letter_code
_entity_poly.pdbx_strand_id
1 'polypeptide(L)'
;MSDLQGKNPNPRKQATPKGGNLIPFPKPLPGRPDLDRLPADLVVTIDGQARTGKNTAGELLAKALGGLLVDSGRFYRSVTQAALVAEVDLDDRHAVESFCAGARLDAVIRPNDRGVLEALATVNSGLFTDASLVSVGALVPKVAQVPLVRVLVNATLRRLYRGGRMVVLGRDMGMKVFPNTPYQFYFRAPAAIRELRDSGRVDSGAVARRDRDDAKHTIFPPKAAEVDTGDKTPEQVLQVMLDEILERTPE
;
A
#
# COMPACT_ATOMS: atom_id res chain seq x y z
N MET A 1 45.98 -45.87 -6.23
CA MET A 1 46.10 -44.61 -5.52
C MET A 1 45.54 -43.57 -6.46
N SER A 2 44.26 -43.42 -6.39
CA SER A 2 43.47 -42.82 -7.45
C SER A 2 42.97 -41.43 -7.06
N ASP A 3 43.23 -40.51 -7.97
CA ASP A 3 42.76 -39.11 -7.96
C ASP A 3 41.24 -39.04 -7.94
N LEU A 4 40.69 -38.29 -6.98
CA LEU A 4 39.33 -37.78 -7.02
C LEU A 4 39.37 -36.27 -7.02
N GLN A 5 39.55 -35.69 -8.22
CA GLN A 5 39.26 -34.28 -8.46
C GLN A 5 37.74 -34.10 -8.60
N GLY A 6 37.10 -33.61 -7.56
CA GLY A 6 35.72 -33.18 -7.57
C GLY A 6 35.59 -31.89 -8.39
N LYS A 7 34.96 -31.96 -9.57
CA LYS A 7 34.55 -30.81 -10.39
C LYS A 7 33.45 -30.04 -9.69
N ASN A 8 33.77 -28.81 -9.33
CA ASN A 8 32.83 -27.80 -8.84
C ASN A 8 31.85 -27.43 -9.98
N PRO A 9 30.54 -27.64 -9.86
CA PRO A 9 29.61 -27.24 -10.90
C PRO A 9 29.45 -25.72 -10.93
N ASN A 10 29.77 -25.15 -12.07
CA ASN A 10 29.61 -23.76 -12.48
C ASN A 10 28.22 -23.22 -12.06
N PRO A 11 28.10 -22.06 -11.37
CA PRO A 11 26.80 -21.49 -11.05
C PRO A 11 26.08 -21.11 -12.33
N ARG A 12 24.99 -21.82 -12.61
CA ARG A 12 24.10 -21.53 -13.72
C ARG A 12 23.72 -20.05 -13.72
N LYS A 13 24.02 -19.35 -14.80
CA LYS A 13 23.51 -18.03 -15.11
C LYS A 13 21.99 -18.07 -14.92
N GLN A 14 21.52 -17.44 -13.87
CA GLN A 14 20.10 -17.23 -13.68
C GLN A 14 19.65 -16.30 -14.80
N ALA A 15 18.86 -16.83 -15.71
CA ALA A 15 18.20 -16.06 -16.75
C ALA A 15 17.30 -15.02 -16.07
N THR A 16 17.56 -13.75 -16.29
CA THR A 16 16.62 -12.67 -16.01
C THR A 16 15.29 -13.02 -16.68
N PRO A 17 14.15 -12.97 -15.98
CA PRO A 17 12.87 -13.21 -16.63
C PRO A 17 12.66 -12.12 -17.67
N LYS A 18 12.73 -12.51 -18.94
CA LYS A 18 12.37 -11.67 -20.07
C LYS A 18 10.88 -11.35 -19.94
N GLY A 19 10.55 -10.05 -19.88
CA GLY A 19 9.25 -9.49 -20.19
C GLY A 19 8.09 -10.14 -19.44
N GLY A 20 7.87 -9.81 -18.16
CA GLY A 20 6.54 -9.97 -17.58
C GLY A 20 5.58 -9.19 -18.46
N ASN A 21 4.48 -9.82 -18.91
CA ASN A 21 3.40 -9.14 -19.59
C ASN A 21 2.99 -7.93 -18.74
N LEU A 22 3.35 -6.73 -19.17
CA LEU A 22 2.88 -5.49 -18.59
C LEU A 22 1.37 -5.53 -18.78
N ILE A 23 0.61 -5.68 -17.71
CA ILE A 23 -0.85 -5.51 -17.75
C ILE A 23 -1.04 -4.05 -18.18
N PRO A 24 -1.65 -3.78 -19.35
CA PRO A 24 -1.83 -2.42 -19.79
C PRO A 24 -2.73 -1.70 -18.78
N PHE A 25 -2.29 -0.53 -18.34
CA PHE A 25 -3.10 0.30 -17.45
C PHE A 25 -4.42 0.65 -18.15
N PRO A 26 -5.56 0.59 -17.47
CA PRO A 26 -6.83 1.04 -18.00
C PRO A 26 -6.71 2.52 -18.42
N LYS A 27 -7.47 2.92 -19.42
CA LYS A 27 -7.58 4.35 -19.77
C LYS A 27 -8.30 5.11 -18.65
N PRO A 28 -8.01 6.42 -18.48
CA PRO A 28 -8.80 7.29 -17.61
C PRO A 28 -10.28 7.22 -17.93
N LEU A 29 -11.12 7.63 -16.97
CA LEU A 29 -12.58 7.64 -17.15
C LEU A 29 -12.94 8.45 -18.41
N PRO A 30 -13.77 7.88 -19.33
CA PRO A 30 -14.25 8.62 -20.48
C PRO A 30 -15.08 9.83 -20.05
N GLY A 31 -15.00 10.93 -20.81
CA GLY A 31 -15.73 12.17 -20.52
C GLY A 31 -15.03 13.14 -19.54
N ARG A 32 -13.77 12.87 -19.21
CA ARG A 32 -12.90 13.77 -18.40
C ARG A 32 -11.65 14.13 -19.19
N PRO A 33 -11.76 14.95 -20.25
CA PRO A 33 -10.62 15.33 -21.09
C PRO A 33 -9.55 16.14 -20.33
N ASP A 34 -9.91 16.77 -19.23
CA ASP A 34 -9.00 17.42 -18.30
C ASP A 34 -7.97 16.46 -17.70
N LEU A 35 -8.28 15.16 -17.57
CA LEU A 35 -7.36 14.14 -17.08
C LEU A 35 -6.34 13.67 -18.14
N ASP A 36 -6.59 13.98 -19.41
CA ASP A 36 -5.68 13.59 -20.51
C ASP A 36 -4.39 14.42 -20.49
N ARG A 37 -4.41 15.62 -19.90
CA ARG A 37 -3.22 16.45 -19.71
C ARG A 37 -2.31 16.00 -18.56
N LEU A 38 -2.80 15.11 -17.68
CA LEU A 38 -1.99 14.58 -16.58
C LEU A 38 -0.86 13.72 -17.13
N PRO A 39 0.32 13.73 -16.48
CA PRO A 39 1.44 12.89 -16.87
C PRO A 39 1.02 11.43 -17.04
N ALA A 40 1.61 10.76 -18.03
CA ALA A 40 1.38 9.33 -18.27
C ALA A 40 1.85 8.50 -17.07
N ASP A 41 2.86 9.00 -16.35
CA ASP A 41 3.38 8.40 -15.12
C ASP A 41 3.33 9.42 -13.98
N LEU A 42 2.55 9.09 -12.98
CA LEU A 42 2.47 9.84 -11.74
C LEU A 42 2.17 8.92 -10.55
N VAL A 43 2.65 9.32 -9.39
CA VAL A 43 2.33 8.65 -8.13
C VAL A 43 1.55 9.61 -7.23
N VAL A 44 0.38 9.19 -6.79
CA VAL A 44 -0.41 9.89 -5.77
C VAL A 44 -0.28 9.14 -4.46
N THR A 45 0.02 9.83 -3.36
CA THR A 45 0.01 9.25 -2.01
C THR A 45 -1.15 9.80 -1.20
N ILE A 46 -1.85 8.91 -0.49
CA ILE A 46 -2.94 9.27 0.42
C ILE A 46 -2.61 8.70 1.79
N ASP A 47 -2.13 9.55 2.67
CA ASP A 47 -1.81 9.23 4.05
C ASP A 47 -2.92 9.70 5.00
N GLY A 48 -2.92 9.24 6.24
CA GLY A 48 -3.88 9.67 7.27
C GLY A 48 -4.31 8.54 8.19
N GLN A 49 -5.04 8.89 9.23
CA GLN A 49 -5.48 7.99 10.30
C GLN A 49 -6.43 6.89 9.82
N ALA A 50 -6.70 5.92 10.70
CA ALA A 50 -7.70 4.88 10.43
C ALA A 50 -9.09 5.49 10.19
N ARG A 51 -9.87 4.86 9.30
CA ARG A 51 -11.27 5.24 9.00
C ARG A 51 -11.48 6.67 8.46
N THR A 52 -10.46 7.31 7.91
CA THR A 52 -10.59 8.60 7.22
C THR A 52 -11.10 8.49 5.78
N GLY A 53 -11.46 7.30 5.29
CA GLY A 53 -12.00 7.12 3.93
C GLY A 53 -10.95 6.91 2.83
N LYS A 54 -9.66 6.73 3.17
CA LYS A 54 -8.57 6.54 2.17
C LYS A 54 -8.83 5.45 1.15
N ASN A 55 -9.33 4.29 1.60
CA ASN A 55 -9.54 3.16 0.69
C ASN A 55 -10.61 3.47 -0.36
N THR A 56 -11.75 4.02 0.06
CA THR A 56 -12.84 4.39 -0.84
C THR A 56 -12.40 5.47 -1.84
N ALA A 57 -11.81 6.55 -1.33
CA ALA A 57 -11.35 7.65 -2.17
C ALA A 57 -10.19 7.25 -3.08
N GLY A 58 -9.25 6.44 -2.57
CA GLY A 58 -8.13 5.93 -3.36
C GLY A 58 -8.56 5.01 -4.48
N GLU A 59 -9.58 4.17 -4.25
CA GLU A 59 -10.16 3.32 -5.29
C GLU A 59 -10.85 4.16 -6.39
N LEU A 60 -11.64 5.16 -5.98
CA LEU A 60 -12.29 6.08 -6.93
C LEU A 60 -11.24 6.86 -7.75
N LEU A 61 -10.19 7.33 -7.09
CA LEU A 61 -9.11 8.05 -7.76
C LEU A 61 -8.32 7.14 -8.71
N ALA A 62 -7.96 5.94 -8.29
CA ALA A 62 -7.27 4.97 -9.15
C ALA A 62 -8.11 4.63 -10.38
N LYS A 63 -9.43 4.50 -10.21
CA LYS A 63 -10.36 4.30 -11.32
C LYS A 63 -10.41 5.51 -12.27
N ALA A 64 -10.51 6.72 -11.70
CA ALA A 64 -10.56 7.95 -12.50
C ALA A 64 -9.28 8.16 -13.33
N LEU A 65 -8.12 7.86 -12.72
CA LEU A 65 -6.82 8.00 -13.35
C LEU A 65 -6.46 6.83 -14.28
N GLY A 66 -7.20 5.72 -14.26
CA GLY A 66 -6.78 4.46 -14.92
C GLY A 66 -5.49 3.91 -14.32
N GLY A 67 -5.29 4.06 -13.01
CA GLY A 67 -4.06 3.76 -12.30
C GLY A 67 -4.10 2.47 -11.46
N LEU A 68 -2.93 2.08 -10.95
CA LEU A 68 -2.78 0.98 -10.00
C LEU A 68 -3.08 1.45 -8.58
N LEU A 69 -3.99 0.76 -7.89
CA LEU A 69 -4.24 0.96 -6.46
C LEU A 69 -3.30 0.10 -5.62
N VAL A 70 -2.66 0.70 -4.62
CA VAL A 70 -1.76 0.03 -3.69
C VAL A 70 -2.12 0.40 -2.25
N ASP A 71 -2.66 -0.53 -1.46
CA ASP A 71 -2.89 -0.36 -0.02
C ASP A 71 -1.70 -0.93 0.77
N SER A 72 -0.82 -0.07 1.29
CA SER A 72 0.32 -0.49 2.11
C SER A 72 -0.10 -1.31 3.34
N GLY A 73 -1.25 -1.02 3.91
CA GLY A 73 -1.80 -1.78 5.02
C GLY A 73 -2.04 -3.25 4.67
N ARG A 74 -2.35 -3.57 3.42
CA ARG A 74 -2.47 -4.95 2.94
C ARG A 74 -1.11 -5.67 2.99
N PHE A 75 -0.02 -5.00 2.63
CA PHE A 75 1.34 -5.56 2.69
C PHE A 75 1.74 -5.88 4.13
N TYR A 76 1.50 -4.97 5.07
CA TYR A 76 1.76 -5.24 6.48
C TYR A 76 0.92 -6.39 7.02
N ARG A 77 -0.37 -6.46 6.68
CA ARG A 77 -1.25 -7.58 7.05
C ARG A 77 -0.77 -8.90 6.47
N SER A 78 -0.32 -8.91 5.21
CA SER A 78 0.20 -10.13 4.57
C SER A 78 1.48 -10.63 5.24
N VAL A 79 2.41 -9.74 5.60
CA VAL A 79 3.61 -10.12 6.37
C VAL A 79 3.22 -10.66 7.74
N THR A 80 2.28 -10.01 8.45
CA THR A 80 1.78 -10.48 9.75
C THR A 80 1.14 -11.87 9.65
N GLN A 81 0.28 -12.07 8.65
CA GLN A 81 -0.36 -13.37 8.43
C GLN A 81 0.65 -14.47 8.08
N ALA A 82 1.63 -14.16 7.24
CA ALA A 82 2.67 -15.11 6.88
C ALA A 82 3.54 -15.51 8.09
N ALA A 83 3.87 -14.55 8.95
CA ALA A 83 4.61 -14.82 10.19
C ALA A 83 3.80 -15.73 11.13
N LEU A 84 2.48 -15.49 11.28
CA LEU A 84 1.59 -16.35 12.07
C LEU A 84 1.50 -17.77 11.50
N VAL A 85 1.37 -17.91 10.19
CA VAL A 85 1.35 -19.25 9.53
C VAL A 85 2.68 -19.97 9.71
N ALA A 86 3.78 -19.25 9.81
CA ALA A 86 5.11 -19.80 10.12
C ALA A 86 5.37 -19.94 11.64
N GLU A 87 4.33 -19.80 12.46
CA GLU A 87 4.39 -19.93 13.93
C GLU A 87 5.43 -19.01 14.60
N VAL A 88 5.70 -17.83 13.99
CA VAL A 88 6.62 -16.84 14.54
C VAL A 88 5.98 -16.16 15.75
N ASP A 89 6.72 -16.11 16.86
CA ASP A 89 6.30 -15.28 18.00
C ASP A 89 6.38 -13.81 17.63
N LEU A 90 5.22 -13.13 17.51
CA LEU A 90 5.14 -11.72 17.13
C LEU A 90 5.54 -10.76 18.26
N ASP A 91 5.66 -11.24 19.49
CA ASP A 91 6.17 -10.47 20.63
C ASP A 91 7.71 -10.55 20.72
N ASP A 92 8.32 -11.52 20.06
CA ASP A 92 9.77 -11.59 19.90
C ASP A 92 10.21 -10.85 18.63
N ARG A 93 10.74 -9.65 18.83
CA ARG A 93 11.28 -8.83 17.75
C ARG A 93 12.32 -9.56 16.90
N HIS A 94 13.19 -10.36 17.52
CA HIS A 94 14.27 -11.07 16.84
C HIS A 94 13.73 -12.18 15.95
N ALA A 95 12.70 -12.89 16.41
CA ALA A 95 12.01 -13.90 15.63
C ALA A 95 11.35 -13.26 14.38
N VAL A 96 10.70 -12.10 14.54
CA VAL A 96 10.10 -11.36 13.41
C VAL A 96 11.18 -10.87 12.44
N GLU A 97 12.30 -10.33 12.91
CA GLU A 97 13.43 -9.90 12.07
C GLU A 97 14.02 -11.08 11.28
N SER A 98 14.23 -12.22 11.93
CA SER A 98 14.76 -13.44 11.30
C SER A 98 13.81 -13.97 10.21
N PHE A 99 12.51 -14.01 10.50
CA PHE A 99 11.50 -14.38 9.51
C PHE A 99 11.56 -13.45 8.29
N CYS A 100 11.57 -12.13 8.50
CA CYS A 100 11.57 -11.15 7.42
C CYS A 100 12.86 -11.14 6.61
N ALA A 101 14.00 -11.47 7.21
CA ALA A 101 15.29 -11.61 6.50
C ALA A 101 15.25 -12.72 5.44
N GLY A 102 14.48 -13.78 5.69
CA GLY A 102 14.28 -14.90 4.75
C GLY A 102 13.03 -14.76 3.86
N ALA A 103 12.16 -13.81 4.14
CA ALA A 103 10.89 -13.68 3.44
C ALA A 103 11.05 -12.91 2.12
N ARG A 104 10.38 -13.41 1.08
CA ARG A 104 10.20 -12.71 -0.19
C ARG A 104 8.83 -12.05 -0.21
N LEU A 105 8.80 -10.73 -0.14
CA LEU A 105 7.58 -9.93 -0.30
C LEU A 105 7.50 -9.43 -1.74
N ASP A 106 6.37 -9.69 -2.38
CA ASP A 106 6.06 -9.29 -3.76
C ASP A 106 4.57 -8.95 -3.89
N ALA A 107 4.07 -8.75 -5.11
CA ALA A 107 2.65 -8.54 -5.37
C ALA A 107 2.19 -9.16 -6.68
N VAL A 108 0.92 -9.57 -6.70
CA VAL A 108 0.17 -9.89 -7.90
C VAL A 108 -0.76 -8.70 -8.21
N ILE A 109 -0.78 -8.24 -9.46
CA ILE A 109 -1.67 -7.17 -9.90
C ILE A 109 -2.85 -7.81 -10.63
N ARG A 110 -4.06 -7.48 -10.21
CA ARG A 110 -5.30 -7.94 -10.86
C ARG A 110 -6.43 -6.93 -10.64
N PRO A 111 -7.46 -6.92 -11.50
CA PRO A 111 -8.64 -6.11 -11.25
C PRO A 111 -9.40 -6.63 -10.02
N ASN A 112 -9.92 -5.71 -9.22
CA ASN A 112 -10.89 -6.00 -8.18
C ASN A 112 -12.32 -6.06 -8.77
N ASP A 113 -13.34 -6.32 -7.93
CA ASP A 113 -14.74 -6.46 -8.33
C ASP A 113 -15.33 -5.19 -8.99
N ARG A 114 -14.66 -4.04 -8.84
CA ARG A 114 -15.02 -2.75 -9.47
C ARG A 114 -14.20 -2.44 -10.72
N GLY A 115 -13.37 -3.38 -11.16
CA GLY A 115 -12.51 -3.25 -12.33
C GLY A 115 -11.28 -2.36 -12.14
N VAL A 116 -10.94 -2.00 -10.89
CA VAL A 116 -9.73 -1.25 -10.57
C VAL A 116 -8.56 -2.21 -10.42
N LEU A 117 -7.44 -1.92 -11.10
CA LEU A 117 -6.22 -2.69 -10.89
C LEU A 117 -5.70 -2.45 -9.48
N GLU A 118 -5.49 -3.51 -8.73
CA GLU A 118 -4.92 -3.45 -7.39
C GLU A 118 -3.73 -4.39 -7.21
N ALA A 119 -2.79 -3.97 -6.34
CA ALA A 119 -1.65 -4.79 -5.95
C ALA A 119 -2.00 -5.61 -4.70
N LEU A 120 -2.01 -6.92 -4.84
CA LEU A 120 -2.24 -7.87 -3.77
C LEU A 120 -0.90 -8.43 -3.31
N ALA A 121 -0.52 -8.14 -2.06
CA ALA A 121 0.75 -8.59 -1.50
C ALA A 121 0.82 -10.13 -1.42
N THR A 122 1.98 -10.67 -1.79
CA THR A 122 2.32 -12.08 -1.62
C THR A 122 3.57 -12.21 -0.75
N VAL A 123 3.59 -13.21 0.12
CA VAL A 123 4.77 -13.54 0.94
C VAL A 123 5.16 -14.97 0.62
N ASN A 124 6.42 -15.18 0.21
CA ASN A 124 6.93 -16.49 -0.23
C ASN A 124 6.00 -17.15 -1.28
N SER A 125 5.49 -16.35 -2.22
CA SER A 125 4.51 -16.71 -3.24
C SER A 125 3.10 -17.06 -2.72
N GLY A 126 2.86 -17.01 -1.41
CA GLY A 126 1.53 -17.19 -0.80
C GLY A 126 0.70 -15.91 -0.91
N LEU A 127 -0.56 -16.04 -1.35
CA LEU A 127 -1.57 -14.99 -1.37
C LEU A 127 -2.61 -15.29 -0.29
N PHE A 128 -2.90 -14.30 0.55
CA PHE A 128 -3.87 -14.45 1.63
C PHE A 128 -5.24 -13.87 1.27
N THR A 129 -6.32 -14.49 1.76
CA THR A 129 -7.68 -14.01 1.56
C THR A 129 -7.94 -12.73 2.38
N ASP A 130 -8.90 -11.91 1.95
CA ASP A 130 -9.27 -10.71 2.67
C ASP A 130 -9.76 -11.00 4.09
N ALA A 131 -10.51 -12.09 4.28
CA ALA A 131 -10.96 -12.53 5.59
C ALA A 131 -9.78 -12.81 6.53
N SER A 132 -8.73 -13.53 6.08
CA SER A 132 -7.55 -13.78 6.89
C SER A 132 -6.75 -12.51 7.18
N LEU A 133 -6.69 -11.57 6.24
CA LEU A 133 -6.00 -10.29 6.44
C LEU A 133 -6.76 -9.34 7.39
N VAL A 134 -8.08 -9.44 7.45
CA VAL A 134 -8.89 -8.68 8.42
C VAL A 134 -8.67 -9.21 9.84
N SER A 135 -8.60 -10.54 10.01
CA SER A 135 -8.43 -11.17 11.34
C SER A 135 -7.13 -10.78 12.04
N VAL A 136 -6.05 -10.53 11.29
CA VAL A 136 -4.75 -10.15 11.86
C VAL A 136 -4.56 -8.65 12.07
N GLY A 137 -5.58 -7.85 11.75
CA GLY A 137 -5.46 -6.38 11.77
C GLY A 137 -5.02 -5.80 13.13
N ALA A 138 -5.40 -6.44 14.24
CA ALA A 138 -5.00 -6.04 15.60
C ALA A 138 -3.53 -6.39 15.93
N LEU A 139 -2.93 -7.33 15.21
CA LEU A 139 -1.55 -7.78 15.41
C LEU A 139 -0.52 -7.02 14.55
N VAL A 140 -1.00 -6.34 13.52
CA VAL A 140 -0.13 -5.56 12.60
C VAL A 140 0.81 -4.60 13.34
N PRO A 141 0.40 -3.85 14.38
CA PRO A 141 1.30 -2.95 15.07
C PRO A 141 2.54 -3.64 15.65
N LYS A 142 2.42 -4.89 16.15
CA LYS A 142 3.56 -5.67 16.66
C LYS A 142 4.62 -5.91 15.59
N VAL A 143 4.19 -6.20 14.38
CA VAL A 143 5.06 -6.47 13.22
C VAL A 143 5.55 -5.17 12.59
N ALA A 144 4.67 -4.18 12.42
CA ALA A 144 4.99 -2.92 11.76
C ALA A 144 5.98 -2.02 12.55
N GLN A 145 6.12 -2.22 13.87
CA GLN A 145 7.14 -1.52 14.67
C GLN A 145 8.57 -2.04 14.43
N VAL A 146 8.73 -3.23 13.83
CA VAL A 146 10.03 -3.82 13.53
C VAL A 146 10.64 -3.12 12.31
N PRO A 147 11.82 -2.47 12.41
CA PRO A 147 12.39 -1.67 11.33
C PRO A 147 12.60 -2.44 10.04
N LEU A 148 13.04 -3.70 10.12
CA LEU A 148 13.29 -4.53 8.94
C LEU A 148 12.01 -4.80 8.15
N VAL A 149 10.87 -4.97 8.81
CA VAL A 149 9.55 -5.10 8.17
C VAL A 149 9.24 -3.84 7.35
N ARG A 150 9.46 -2.67 7.91
CA ARG A 150 9.22 -1.40 7.21
C ARG A 150 10.14 -1.25 6.00
N VAL A 151 11.41 -1.60 6.14
CA VAL A 151 12.37 -1.61 5.03
C VAL A 151 11.88 -2.53 3.91
N LEU A 152 11.47 -3.75 4.24
CA LEU A 152 10.98 -4.75 3.29
C LEU A 152 9.71 -4.25 2.57
N VAL A 153 8.72 -3.76 3.31
CA VAL A 153 7.47 -3.25 2.74
C VAL A 153 7.75 -2.02 1.86
N ASN A 154 8.48 -1.03 2.36
CA ASN A 154 8.75 0.19 1.61
C ASN A 154 9.55 -0.07 0.33
N ALA A 155 10.55 -0.96 0.37
CA ALA A 155 11.31 -1.35 -0.80
C ALA A 155 10.42 -2.06 -1.84
N THR A 156 9.51 -2.90 -1.38
CA THR A 156 8.55 -3.59 -2.27
C THR A 156 7.59 -2.60 -2.92
N LEU A 157 7.03 -1.66 -2.16
CA LEU A 157 6.12 -0.63 -2.69
C LEU A 157 6.80 0.24 -3.76
N ARG A 158 8.07 0.65 -3.53
CA ARG A 158 8.84 1.39 -4.55
C ARG A 158 9.09 0.55 -5.81
N ARG A 159 9.37 -0.74 -5.64
CA ARG A 159 9.63 -1.65 -6.76
C ARG A 159 8.38 -1.92 -7.61
N LEU A 160 7.17 -1.75 -7.05
CA LEU A 160 5.92 -1.88 -7.79
C LEU A 160 5.71 -0.74 -8.79
N TYR A 161 6.26 0.44 -8.53
CA TYR A 161 6.21 1.53 -9.49
C TYR A 161 7.16 1.24 -10.65
N ARG A 162 6.59 1.02 -11.81
CA ARG A 162 7.32 0.75 -13.06
C ARG A 162 6.90 1.69 -14.19
N GLY A 163 6.51 2.90 -13.84
CA GLY A 163 5.83 3.85 -14.71
C GLY A 163 4.31 3.66 -14.68
N GLY A 164 3.59 4.55 -15.33
CA GLY A 164 2.14 4.62 -15.29
C GLY A 164 1.61 5.35 -14.05
N ARG A 165 0.30 5.37 -13.90
CA ARG A 165 -0.36 6.08 -12.79
C ARG A 165 -0.57 5.14 -11.61
N MET A 166 -0.20 5.56 -10.41
CA MET A 166 -0.31 4.74 -9.20
C MET A 166 -0.85 5.56 -8.02
N VAL A 167 -1.82 5.02 -7.31
CA VAL A 167 -2.39 5.58 -6.07
C VAL A 167 -1.97 4.70 -4.91
N VAL A 168 -1.24 5.25 -3.95
CA VAL A 168 -0.68 4.53 -2.80
C VAL A 168 -1.29 5.02 -1.51
N LEU A 169 -1.87 4.10 -0.74
CA LEU A 169 -2.53 4.38 0.53
C LEU A 169 -1.67 3.96 1.70
N GLY A 170 -1.59 4.81 2.74
CA GLY A 170 -0.82 4.45 3.93
C GLY A 170 -0.92 5.41 5.11
N ARG A 171 0.22 5.56 5.79
CA ARG A 171 0.41 6.42 6.95
C ARG A 171 1.56 7.41 6.77
N ASP A 172 2.54 7.04 5.97
CA ASP A 172 3.78 7.77 5.75
C ASP A 172 4.31 7.58 4.32
N MET A 173 3.42 7.29 3.37
CA MET A 173 3.78 7.01 1.98
C MET A 173 4.44 8.21 1.30
N GLY A 174 3.87 9.41 1.50
CA GLY A 174 4.44 10.65 0.99
C GLY A 174 5.77 11.03 1.62
N MET A 175 6.03 10.62 2.87
CA MET A 175 7.31 10.94 3.54
C MET A 175 8.38 9.89 3.34
N LYS A 176 8.01 8.62 3.36
CA LYS A 176 8.97 7.50 3.46
C LYS A 176 9.11 6.69 2.18
N VAL A 177 8.07 6.65 1.34
CA VAL A 177 8.08 5.80 0.15
C VAL A 177 8.24 6.62 -1.13
N PHE A 178 7.45 7.68 -1.30
CA PHE A 178 7.46 8.55 -2.48
C PHE A 178 7.58 10.04 -2.12
N PRO A 179 8.71 10.48 -1.50
CA PRO A 179 8.85 11.84 -1.01
C PRO A 179 8.94 12.91 -2.10
N ASN A 180 9.22 12.51 -3.33
CA ASN A 180 9.42 13.41 -4.45
C ASN A 180 8.15 13.67 -5.27
N THR A 181 7.06 12.93 -5.04
CA THR A 181 5.82 13.22 -5.73
C THR A 181 5.22 14.55 -5.25
N PRO A 182 4.73 15.41 -6.15
CA PRO A 182 3.99 16.59 -5.77
C PRO A 182 2.55 16.26 -5.33
N TYR A 183 2.03 15.10 -5.68
CA TYR A 183 0.65 14.69 -5.46
C TYR A 183 0.51 13.93 -4.14
N GLN A 184 0.72 14.64 -3.03
CA GLN A 184 0.59 14.08 -1.68
C GLN A 184 -0.67 14.61 -1.01
N PHE A 185 -1.47 13.70 -0.44
CA PHE A 185 -2.68 14.02 0.32
C PHE A 185 -2.59 13.46 1.74
N TYR A 186 -3.12 14.22 2.68
CA TYR A 186 -3.28 13.77 4.05
C TYR A 186 -4.75 13.89 4.48
N PHE A 187 -5.37 12.74 4.76
CA PHE A 187 -6.79 12.68 5.11
C PHE A 187 -7.02 12.79 6.61
N ARG A 188 -7.95 13.66 6.97
CA ARG A 188 -8.48 13.80 8.33
C ARG A 188 -9.98 13.56 8.35
N ALA A 189 -10.48 13.16 9.50
CA ALA A 189 -11.89 13.20 9.85
C ALA A 189 -12.01 13.25 11.38
N PRO A 190 -13.04 13.91 11.95
CA PRO A 190 -13.31 13.89 13.37
C PRO A 190 -13.39 12.47 13.95
N ALA A 191 -12.91 12.26 15.17
CA ALA A 191 -12.88 10.94 15.79
C ALA A 191 -14.29 10.30 15.83
N ALA A 192 -15.32 11.08 16.15
CA ALA A 192 -16.72 10.59 16.18
C ALA A 192 -17.18 10.05 14.81
N ILE A 193 -16.79 10.70 13.72
CA ILE A 193 -17.12 10.24 12.36
C ILE A 193 -16.37 8.94 12.02
N ARG A 194 -15.12 8.83 12.44
CA ARG A 194 -14.29 7.63 12.21
C ARG A 194 -14.81 6.42 13.00
N GLU A 195 -15.26 6.64 14.21
CA GLU A 195 -15.93 5.62 15.04
C GLU A 195 -17.26 5.19 14.40
N LEU A 196 -18.06 6.14 13.92
CA LEU A 196 -19.31 5.85 13.23
C LEU A 196 -19.06 4.98 11.96
N ARG A 197 -18.01 5.27 11.19
CA ARG A 197 -17.61 4.48 10.03
C ARG A 197 -17.07 3.08 10.40
N ASP A 198 -16.77 2.84 11.66
CA ASP A 198 -16.34 1.53 12.20
C ASP A 198 -17.47 0.77 12.92
N SER A 199 -18.63 1.39 13.17
CA SER A 199 -19.73 0.86 14.00
C SER A 199 -20.36 -0.46 13.54
N GLY A 200 -19.97 -0.98 12.35
CA GLY A 200 -20.31 -2.33 11.91
C GLY A 200 -19.34 -3.43 12.42
N ARG A 201 -18.36 -3.09 13.25
CA ARG A 201 -17.37 -4.03 13.80
C ARG A 201 -17.41 -4.00 15.32
N VAL A 202 -17.37 -5.18 15.94
CA VAL A 202 -17.70 -5.49 17.34
C VAL A 202 -16.82 -4.80 18.41
N ASP A 203 -15.88 -3.92 18.04
CA ASP A 203 -14.90 -3.40 18.98
C ASP A 203 -14.98 -1.87 19.15
N SER A 204 -15.74 -1.42 20.16
CA SER A 204 -15.73 -0.03 20.62
C SER A 204 -14.32 0.35 21.09
N GLY A 205 -13.74 1.42 20.53
CA GLY A 205 -12.39 1.88 20.85
C GLY A 205 -11.27 1.33 19.94
N ALA A 206 -11.58 0.51 18.95
CA ALA A 206 -10.60 0.03 17.96
C ALA A 206 -9.92 1.18 17.20
N VAL A 207 -10.66 2.26 16.89
CA VAL A 207 -10.12 3.46 16.24
C VAL A 207 -9.09 4.15 17.15
N ALA A 208 -9.44 4.37 18.42
CA ALA A 208 -8.55 5.03 19.38
C ALA A 208 -7.28 4.21 19.67
N ARG A 209 -7.39 2.87 19.72
CA ARG A 209 -6.21 1.99 19.85
C ARG A 209 -5.31 2.10 18.63
N ARG A 210 -5.87 1.99 17.43
CA ARG A 210 -5.10 2.13 16.18
C ARG A 210 -4.42 3.49 16.06
N ASP A 211 -5.10 4.56 16.46
CA ASP A 211 -4.50 5.90 16.44
C ASP A 211 -3.31 6.01 17.39
N ARG A 212 -3.37 5.41 18.57
CA ARG A 212 -2.22 5.36 19.50
C ARG A 212 -1.06 4.56 18.91
N ASP A 213 -1.35 3.40 18.34
CA ASP A 213 -0.33 2.52 17.73
C ASP A 213 0.30 3.16 16.49
N ASP A 214 -0.53 3.82 15.68
CA ASP A 214 -0.12 4.51 14.46
C ASP A 214 0.54 5.88 14.73
N ALA A 215 0.34 6.50 15.91
CA ALA A 215 0.77 7.87 16.19
C ALA A 215 2.27 8.12 15.95
N LYS A 216 3.10 7.10 16.18
CA LYS A 216 4.56 7.15 15.95
C LYS A 216 4.93 7.07 14.46
N HIS A 217 4.00 6.64 13.61
CA HIS A 217 4.24 6.36 12.20
C HIS A 217 3.40 7.23 11.26
N THR A 218 2.34 7.87 11.79
CA THR A 218 1.51 8.79 11.02
C THR A 218 2.16 10.17 11.01
N ILE A 219 2.83 10.49 9.92
CA ILE A 219 3.54 11.75 9.75
C ILE A 219 2.78 12.57 8.70
N PHE A 220 2.46 13.81 9.05
CA PHE A 220 1.90 14.77 8.09
C PHE A 220 3.00 15.20 7.12
N PRO A 221 2.90 14.89 5.82
CA PRO A 221 3.90 15.32 4.85
C PRO A 221 3.78 16.84 4.62
N PRO A 222 4.88 17.61 4.71
CA PRO A 222 4.83 19.07 4.60
C PRO A 222 4.25 19.60 3.27
N LYS A 223 4.31 18.78 2.23
CA LYS A 223 3.80 19.11 0.89
C LYS A 223 2.39 18.57 0.62
N ALA A 224 1.81 17.82 1.56
CA ALA A 224 0.51 17.22 1.34
C ALA A 224 -0.62 18.25 1.41
N ALA A 225 -1.55 18.14 0.47
CA ALA A 225 -2.85 18.77 0.62
C ALA A 225 -3.62 18.06 1.74
N GLU A 226 -4.10 18.83 2.70
CA GLU A 226 -4.95 18.30 3.75
C GLU A 226 -6.39 18.18 3.26
N VAL A 227 -7.01 17.02 3.42
CA VAL A 227 -8.40 16.79 3.03
C VAL A 227 -9.20 16.34 4.25
N ASP A 228 -10.10 17.20 4.73
CA ASP A 228 -11.11 16.78 5.71
C ASP A 228 -12.23 16.04 4.99
N THR A 229 -12.43 14.80 5.40
CA THR A 229 -13.44 13.91 4.82
C THR A 229 -14.65 13.73 5.71
N GLY A 230 -14.73 14.48 6.82
CA GLY A 230 -15.76 14.30 7.85
C GLY A 230 -17.17 14.49 7.33
N ASP A 231 -17.37 15.54 6.55
CA ASP A 231 -18.65 16.00 6.01
C ASP A 231 -18.83 15.77 4.50
N LYS A 232 -17.83 15.15 3.85
CA LYS A 232 -17.83 14.97 2.39
C LYS A 232 -18.27 13.58 1.96
N THR A 233 -18.99 13.50 0.84
CA THR A 233 -19.21 12.24 0.14
C THR A 233 -17.92 11.76 -0.53
N PRO A 234 -17.80 10.44 -0.82
CA PRO A 234 -16.64 9.93 -1.56
C PRO A 234 -16.38 10.65 -2.89
N GLU A 235 -17.44 11.04 -3.61
CA GLU A 235 -17.37 11.76 -4.88
C GLU A 235 -16.87 13.19 -4.71
N GLN A 236 -17.28 13.88 -3.64
CA GLN A 236 -16.76 15.20 -3.30
C GLN A 236 -15.28 15.14 -2.93
N VAL A 237 -14.87 14.12 -2.18
CA VAL A 237 -13.43 13.90 -1.87
C VAL A 237 -12.64 13.63 -3.14
N LEU A 238 -13.17 12.81 -4.06
CA LEU A 238 -12.56 12.58 -5.37
C LEU A 238 -12.37 13.87 -6.15
N GLN A 239 -13.42 14.72 -6.20
CA GLN A 239 -13.34 15.99 -6.93
C GLN A 239 -12.25 16.90 -6.36
N VAL A 240 -12.19 17.05 -5.03
CA VAL A 240 -11.13 17.83 -4.36
C VAL A 240 -9.74 17.31 -4.73
N MET A 241 -9.55 15.99 -4.74
CA MET A 241 -8.25 15.41 -5.13
C MET A 241 -7.91 15.65 -6.60
N LEU A 242 -8.89 15.53 -7.50
CA LEU A 242 -8.64 15.74 -8.93
C LEU A 242 -8.30 17.21 -9.22
N ASP A 243 -9.01 18.15 -8.61
CA ASP A 243 -8.76 19.58 -8.77
C ASP A 243 -7.33 19.92 -8.30
N GLU A 244 -6.93 19.42 -7.13
CA GLU A 244 -5.59 19.62 -6.58
C GLU A 244 -4.49 19.00 -7.45
N ILE A 245 -4.73 17.81 -8.02
CA ILE A 245 -3.78 17.16 -8.93
C ILE A 245 -3.62 17.98 -10.21
N LEU A 246 -4.73 18.48 -10.76
CA LEU A 246 -4.72 19.30 -11.97
C LEU A 246 -4.01 20.63 -11.74
N GLU A 247 -4.24 21.29 -10.60
CA GLU A 247 -3.58 22.53 -10.21
C GLU A 247 -2.06 22.37 -10.06
N ARG A 248 -1.61 21.25 -9.48
CA ARG A 248 -0.18 20.94 -9.29
C ARG A 248 0.52 20.43 -10.54
N THR A 249 -0.24 20.15 -11.60
CA THR A 249 0.32 19.68 -12.87
C THR A 249 0.67 20.87 -13.74
N PRO A 250 1.94 21.09 -14.12
CA PRO A 250 2.35 22.14 -15.06
C PRO A 250 1.60 22.02 -16.38
N GLU A 251 1.32 23.19 -17.01
CA GLU A 251 0.74 23.25 -18.38
C GLU A 251 1.70 22.72 -19.44
#